data_9f809e4fc564b4f72e13295e96ccfa92
#
_entry.id   9f809e4fc564b4f72e13295e96ccfa92
#
_cell.length_a   1.000
_cell.length_b   1.000
_cell.length_c   1.000
_cell.angle_alpha   90.00
_cell.angle_beta   90.00
_cell.angle_gamma   90.00
#
_symmetry.space_group_name_H-M   'P 1'
#
loop_
_entity.id
_entity.type
_entity.pdbx_description
1 polymer ?
#
loop_
_entity_poly.entity_id
_entity_poly.type
_entity_poly.pdbx_seq_one_letter_code
_entity_poly.pdbx_strand_id
1 'polypeptide(L)'
;MGRGFVIVGFLALALASSAAATIRPYTVYGVSNRYDRTNLVAQGLDIGEKAWPDHVVLYGTKAQAMSLTVQGYRVKPQMPDSTDDFPPADSGYHNYAEMVQDVQDFAAAHPSLVHIFSLGTSYEGRDLIGVRLSDDATDNLSEPGVFYVGQHHAREHLTVEVVLSIMHMFLEKPQVSNLIHTRQIYIVPSLNPDGAEYDIIGGSYHYWRKNRQPYQGIYGTDQNRNYSYRWGCCDGSSGDPNDETFRGPSAFSTPEDTALRDFMLAHPNIHDGISYHSNAALILYPYGYTYQDIPPDMTVVDHNTFVAMGAEMHRTAGYTAQQSSDLYITDGDWNDWMYGALHKYPITVELSGNSFYPPDEFIAGEAHRNWPAAVFVAQIADCPTKIVNVSCGTGGPRPAPAH
;
A
#
# COMPACT_ATOMS: atom_id res chain seq x y z
N MET A 1 58.14 44.42 -30.24
CA MET A 1 57.36 43.25 -30.64
C MET A 1 57.34 42.28 -29.49
N GLY A 2 56.30 42.38 -28.64
CA GLY A 2 56.14 41.52 -27.47
C GLY A 2 54.85 40.70 -27.66
N ARG A 3 54.95 39.40 -27.76
CA ARG A 3 53.82 38.49 -27.79
C ARG A 3 53.38 38.15 -26.37
N GLY A 4 52.18 38.60 -25.97
CA GLY A 4 51.54 38.18 -24.73
C GLY A 4 50.93 36.79 -24.91
N PHE A 5 51.28 35.86 -24.00
CA PHE A 5 50.58 34.57 -23.87
C PHE A 5 49.40 34.75 -22.94
N VAL A 6 48.20 34.48 -23.44
CA VAL A 6 47.00 34.37 -22.62
C VAL A 6 46.89 32.90 -22.18
N ILE A 7 47.04 32.66 -20.88
CA ILE A 7 46.76 31.35 -20.25
C ILE A 7 45.27 31.32 -19.93
N VAL A 8 44.53 30.53 -20.71
CA VAL A 8 43.13 30.18 -20.37
C VAL A 8 43.15 29.04 -19.37
N GLY A 9 42.93 29.38 -18.14
CA GLY A 9 42.76 28.36 -17.08
C GLY A 9 41.40 27.69 -17.24
N PHE A 10 41.39 26.38 -17.57
CA PHE A 10 40.20 25.53 -17.47
C PHE A 10 39.95 25.23 -15.98
N LEU A 11 38.92 25.85 -15.44
CA LEU A 11 38.36 25.47 -14.14
C LEU A 11 37.56 24.16 -14.35
N ALA A 12 38.13 23.03 -14.03
CA ALA A 12 37.40 21.77 -13.98
C ALA A 12 36.44 21.84 -12.77
N LEU A 13 35.15 22.08 -13.02
CA LEU A 13 34.11 21.83 -12.04
C LEU A 13 34.05 20.31 -11.79
N ALA A 14 34.58 19.88 -10.68
CA ALA A 14 34.35 18.53 -10.18
C ALA A 14 32.87 18.45 -9.78
N LEU A 15 32.05 17.82 -10.61
CA LEU A 15 30.74 17.34 -10.24
C LEU A 15 30.96 16.26 -9.18
N ALA A 16 30.84 16.63 -7.91
CA ALA A 16 30.72 15.64 -6.84
C ALA A 16 29.37 14.94 -7.10
N SER A 17 29.43 13.70 -7.59
CA SER A 17 28.28 12.81 -7.53
C SER A 17 27.94 12.65 -6.06
N SER A 18 26.79 13.19 -5.62
CA SER A 18 26.25 12.84 -4.32
C SER A 18 25.92 11.35 -4.39
N ALA A 19 26.72 10.51 -3.74
CA ALA A 19 26.31 9.14 -3.50
C ALA A 19 24.96 9.20 -2.79
N ALA A 20 23.96 8.53 -3.35
CA ALA A 20 22.65 8.43 -2.73
C ALA A 20 22.84 7.94 -1.30
N ALA A 21 22.22 8.63 -0.34
CA ALA A 21 22.38 8.30 1.07
C ALA A 21 21.76 6.91 1.30
N THR A 22 22.53 5.96 1.82
CA THR A 22 22.07 4.59 2.07
C THR A 22 21.01 4.61 3.17
N ILE A 23 19.82 4.10 2.86
CA ILE A 23 18.74 3.85 3.80
C ILE A 23 19.06 2.57 4.58
N ARG A 24 18.82 2.58 5.90
CA ARG A 24 19.01 1.44 6.80
C ARG A 24 17.98 1.47 7.92
N PRO A 25 17.64 0.31 8.50
CA PRO A 25 16.76 0.25 9.65
C PRO A 25 17.49 0.67 10.94
N TYR A 26 16.78 1.45 11.76
CA TYR A 26 17.21 1.86 13.10
C TYR A 26 16.07 1.68 14.10
N THR A 27 16.35 1.13 15.28
CA THR A 27 15.38 1.14 16.38
C THR A 27 15.42 2.49 17.09
N VAL A 28 14.28 3.19 17.13
CA VAL A 28 14.10 4.48 17.79
C VAL A 28 13.25 4.26 19.05
N TYR A 29 13.88 4.31 20.20
CA TYR A 29 13.23 4.16 21.50
C TYR A 29 12.67 5.49 22.02
N GLY A 30 11.64 5.41 22.86
CA GLY A 30 10.96 6.58 23.43
C GLY A 30 9.75 7.01 22.61
N VAL A 31 9.33 6.16 21.65
CA VAL A 31 8.12 6.33 20.84
C VAL A 31 7.08 5.37 21.37
N SER A 32 6.18 5.83 22.23
CA SER A 32 5.29 4.97 23.00
C SER A 32 3.81 5.09 22.62
N ASN A 33 3.45 6.07 21.83
CA ASN A 33 2.06 6.36 21.50
C ASN A 33 1.92 6.94 20.08
N ARG A 34 0.68 7.06 19.61
CA ARG A 34 0.35 7.56 18.26
C ARG A 34 0.79 8.99 18.01
N TYR A 35 0.83 9.84 19.04
CA TYR A 35 1.23 11.24 18.88
C TYR A 35 2.74 11.35 18.63
N ASP A 36 3.55 10.51 19.32
CA ASP A 36 4.99 10.44 19.08
C ASP A 36 5.23 9.96 17.62
N ARG A 37 4.52 8.94 17.15
CA ARG A 37 4.63 8.44 15.77
C ARG A 37 4.24 9.49 14.75
N THR A 38 3.11 10.17 14.95
CA THR A 38 2.69 11.27 14.07
C THR A 38 3.73 12.38 13.99
N ASN A 39 4.36 12.73 15.12
CA ASN A 39 5.41 13.75 15.14
C ASN A 39 6.65 13.31 14.32
N LEU A 40 7.02 12.04 14.34
CA LEU A 40 8.12 11.53 13.51
C LEU A 40 7.76 11.56 12.02
N VAL A 41 6.53 11.12 11.64
CA VAL A 41 6.05 11.18 10.27
C VAL A 41 5.96 12.62 9.77
N ALA A 42 5.47 13.55 10.59
CA ALA A 42 5.41 14.98 10.25
C ALA A 42 6.80 15.64 10.04
N GLN A 43 7.87 15.01 10.52
CA GLN A 43 9.25 15.39 10.22
C GLN A 43 9.78 14.75 8.92
N GLY A 44 8.94 14.06 8.15
CA GLY A 44 9.33 13.36 6.93
C GLY A 44 10.14 12.08 7.18
N LEU A 45 9.98 11.46 8.35
CA LEU A 45 10.69 10.24 8.69
C LEU A 45 9.85 9.02 8.34
N ASP A 46 10.45 8.07 7.64
CA ASP A 46 9.84 6.79 7.32
C ASP A 46 9.95 5.85 8.51
N ILE A 47 8.86 5.69 9.24
CA ILE A 47 8.78 4.74 10.35
C ILE A 47 7.96 3.53 9.95
N GLY A 48 8.40 2.34 10.39
CA GLY A 48 7.66 1.11 10.19
C GLY A 48 6.29 1.15 10.88
N GLU A 49 5.30 0.52 10.26
CA GLU A 49 3.92 0.45 10.74
C GLU A 49 3.79 -0.39 12.01
N LYS A 50 4.69 -1.36 12.21
CA LYS A 50 4.73 -2.14 13.44
C LYS A 50 5.17 -1.26 14.62
N ALA A 51 4.25 -1.05 15.55
CA ALA A 51 4.48 -0.29 16.76
C ALA A 51 4.72 -1.23 17.95
N TRP A 52 5.82 -1.01 18.67
CA TRP A 52 6.08 -1.65 19.96
C TRP A 52 5.70 -0.69 21.09
N PRO A 53 5.57 -1.19 22.34
CA PRO A 53 5.17 -0.33 23.46
C PRO A 53 6.13 0.84 23.76
N ASP A 54 7.40 0.77 23.33
CA ASP A 54 8.44 1.72 23.67
C ASP A 54 9.32 2.17 22.51
N HIS A 55 9.10 1.66 21.29
CA HIS A 55 9.91 1.99 20.13
C HIS A 55 9.19 1.76 18.79
N VAL A 56 9.80 2.30 17.74
CA VAL A 56 9.48 2.03 16.34
C VAL A 56 10.78 1.76 15.56
N VAL A 57 10.64 1.24 14.33
CA VAL A 57 11.74 1.14 13.37
C VAL A 57 11.72 2.36 12.45
N LEU A 58 12.82 3.07 12.32
CA LEU A 58 13.07 4.09 11.31
C LEU A 58 13.81 3.45 10.14
N TYR A 59 13.27 3.55 8.93
CA TYR A 59 13.98 3.26 7.69
C TYR A 59 14.55 4.57 7.14
N GLY A 60 15.80 4.86 7.46
CA GLY A 60 16.36 6.18 7.22
C GLY A 60 17.87 6.20 7.01
N THR A 61 18.37 7.40 6.69
CA THR A 61 19.78 7.65 6.57
C THR A 61 20.45 7.75 7.94
N LYS A 62 21.77 7.59 7.98
CA LYS A 62 22.56 7.84 9.19
C LYS A 62 22.35 9.27 9.72
N ALA A 63 22.17 10.24 8.83
CA ALA A 63 21.94 11.63 9.21
C ALA A 63 20.60 11.82 9.94
N GLN A 64 19.53 11.18 9.45
CA GLN A 64 18.21 11.18 10.10
C GLN A 64 18.28 10.51 11.49
N ALA A 65 18.93 9.36 11.58
CA ALA A 65 19.14 8.66 12.86
C ALA A 65 19.91 9.53 13.87
N MET A 66 20.96 10.23 13.42
CA MET A 66 21.71 11.18 14.26
C MET A 66 20.87 12.38 14.68
N SER A 67 20.02 12.92 13.79
CA SER A 67 19.11 14.02 14.11
C SER A 67 18.16 13.64 15.24
N LEU A 68 17.59 12.44 15.22
CA LEU A 68 16.75 11.93 16.30
C LEU A 68 17.52 11.77 17.62
N THR A 69 18.77 11.34 17.55
CA THR A 69 19.63 11.29 18.76
C THR A 69 19.82 12.68 19.37
N VAL A 70 20.02 13.71 18.54
CA VAL A 70 20.11 15.10 18.99
C VAL A 70 18.78 15.59 19.62
N GLN A 71 17.65 15.12 19.13
CA GLN A 71 16.32 15.41 19.68
C GLN A 71 16.04 14.66 21.01
N GLY A 72 16.94 13.79 21.45
CA GLY A 72 16.83 13.07 22.72
C GLY A 72 16.29 11.64 22.61
N TYR A 73 16.02 11.15 21.40
CA TYR A 73 15.65 9.74 21.20
C TYR A 73 16.89 8.85 21.35
N ARG A 74 16.71 7.66 21.92
CA ARG A 74 17.75 6.63 21.90
C ARG A 74 17.62 5.84 20.58
N VAL A 75 18.57 6.03 19.68
CA VAL A 75 18.57 5.39 18.37
C VAL A 75 19.68 4.33 18.31
N LYS A 76 19.31 3.11 17.85
CA LYS A 76 20.25 2.02 17.62
C LYS A 76 20.13 1.55 16.16
N PRO A 77 21.25 1.39 15.43
CA PRO A 77 21.18 0.69 14.14
C PRO A 77 20.72 -0.74 14.40
N GLN A 78 19.78 -1.22 13.58
CA GLN A 78 19.56 -2.64 13.49
C GLN A 78 20.72 -3.20 12.64
N MET A 79 21.35 -4.28 13.09
CA MET A 79 22.24 -5.04 12.22
C MET A 79 21.36 -5.51 11.08
N PRO A 80 21.75 -5.33 9.81
CA PRO A 80 21.06 -6.02 8.73
C PRO A 80 21.08 -7.51 9.07
N ASP A 81 19.92 -8.16 9.00
CA ASP A 81 19.93 -9.61 8.85
C ASP A 81 20.86 -9.88 7.66
N SER A 82 21.72 -10.88 7.77
CA SER A 82 22.95 -11.06 6.98
C SER A 82 22.77 -11.29 5.47
N THR A 83 21.70 -10.74 4.87
CA THR A 83 21.35 -10.88 3.47
C THR A 83 20.79 -9.54 2.98
N ASP A 84 21.69 -8.63 2.60
CA ASP A 84 21.35 -7.42 1.83
C ASP A 84 21.05 -7.77 0.34
N ASP A 85 21.04 -9.03 -0.04
CA ASP A 85 20.76 -9.52 -1.38
C ASP A 85 19.31 -10.02 -1.46
N PHE A 86 18.65 -9.83 -2.60
CA PHE A 86 17.53 -10.67 -2.99
C PHE A 86 18.11 -12.09 -3.07
N PRO A 87 18.07 -12.84 -1.98
CA PRO A 87 18.89 -14.03 -1.91
C PRO A 87 18.29 -15.11 -2.78
N PRO A 88 19.10 -16.06 -3.32
CA PRO A 88 18.55 -17.27 -3.90
C PRO A 88 17.61 -18.04 -2.97
N ALA A 89 17.69 -17.79 -1.67
CA ALA A 89 16.78 -18.32 -0.65
C ALA A 89 15.39 -17.71 -0.71
N ASP A 90 15.24 -16.49 -1.24
CA ASP A 90 13.94 -15.79 -1.42
C ASP A 90 13.41 -15.93 -2.87
N SER A 91 13.86 -16.96 -3.60
CA SER A 91 13.44 -17.24 -4.97
C SER A 91 11.96 -17.61 -5.13
N GLY A 92 11.23 -17.73 -4.03
CA GLY A 92 9.79 -17.91 -4.02
C GLY A 92 9.01 -16.62 -4.18
N TYR A 93 9.65 -15.45 -4.10
CA TYR A 93 9.03 -14.16 -4.44
C TYR A 93 9.03 -13.95 -5.95
N HIS A 94 7.95 -13.34 -6.47
CA HIS A 94 7.81 -13.02 -7.88
C HIS A 94 8.34 -11.62 -8.20
N ASN A 95 9.29 -11.51 -9.13
CA ASN A 95 9.57 -10.25 -9.81
C ASN A 95 8.40 -9.89 -10.76
N TYR A 96 8.43 -8.70 -11.37
CA TYR A 96 7.34 -8.25 -12.23
C TYR A 96 7.04 -9.22 -13.40
N ALA A 97 8.06 -9.78 -14.04
CA ALA A 97 7.88 -10.67 -15.17
C ALA A 97 7.26 -12.01 -14.74
N GLU A 98 7.67 -12.55 -13.61
CA GLU A 98 7.14 -13.80 -13.04
C GLU A 98 5.71 -13.60 -12.55
N MET A 99 5.40 -12.48 -11.89
CA MET A 99 4.03 -12.10 -11.50
C MET A 99 3.10 -12.02 -12.72
N VAL A 100 3.53 -11.36 -13.79
CA VAL A 100 2.74 -11.27 -15.04
C VAL A 100 2.54 -12.65 -15.66
N GLN A 101 3.56 -13.50 -15.64
CA GLN A 101 3.47 -14.86 -16.16
C GLN A 101 2.50 -15.72 -15.35
N ASP A 102 2.53 -15.63 -14.01
CA ASP A 102 1.57 -16.35 -13.15
C ASP A 102 0.13 -15.93 -13.43
N VAL A 103 -0.14 -14.63 -13.54
CA VAL A 103 -1.46 -14.10 -13.91
C VAL A 103 -1.92 -14.63 -15.27
N GLN A 104 -1.04 -14.67 -16.27
CA GLN A 104 -1.35 -15.16 -17.61
C GLN A 104 -1.62 -16.66 -17.64
N ASP A 105 -0.80 -17.45 -16.95
CA ASP A 105 -0.95 -18.90 -16.85
C ASP A 105 -2.23 -19.27 -16.11
N PHE A 106 -2.55 -18.55 -15.04
CA PHE A 106 -3.79 -18.73 -14.30
C PHE A 106 -5.03 -18.44 -15.16
N ALA A 107 -5.02 -17.36 -15.92
CA ALA A 107 -6.11 -17.03 -16.84
C ALA A 107 -6.23 -18.07 -17.99
N ALA A 108 -5.09 -18.53 -18.52
CA ALA A 108 -5.08 -19.56 -19.57
C ALA A 108 -5.62 -20.92 -19.06
N ALA A 109 -5.39 -21.25 -17.79
CA ALA A 109 -5.92 -22.45 -17.15
C ALA A 109 -7.43 -22.36 -16.87
N HIS A 110 -7.99 -21.15 -16.69
CA HIS A 110 -9.37 -20.91 -16.29
C HIS A 110 -10.10 -19.89 -17.18
N PRO A 111 -10.12 -20.06 -18.52
CA PRO A 111 -10.53 -19.01 -19.47
C PRO A 111 -12.00 -18.59 -19.39
N SER A 112 -12.87 -19.36 -18.71
CA SER A 112 -14.27 -19.01 -18.48
C SER A 112 -14.54 -18.29 -17.18
N LEU A 113 -13.54 -18.15 -16.28
CA LEU A 113 -13.71 -17.60 -14.94
C LEU A 113 -12.69 -16.51 -14.63
N VAL A 114 -11.57 -16.45 -15.35
CA VAL A 114 -10.48 -15.51 -15.11
C VAL A 114 -10.32 -14.61 -16.32
N HIS A 115 -10.55 -13.33 -16.13
CA HIS A 115 -10.50 -12.33 -17.18
C HIS A 115 -9.43 -11.29 -16.85
N ILE A 116 -8.34 -11.28 -17.63
CA ILE A 116 -7.27 -10.31 -17.47
C ILE A 116 -7.77 -8.91 -17.86
N PHE A 117 -7.43 -7.92 -17.07
CA PHE A 117 -7.59 -6.51 -17.39
C PHE A 117 -6.32 -5.72 -17.05
N SER A 118 -6.25 -4.49 -17.52
CA SER A 118 -5.22 -3.53 -17.15
C SER A 118 -5.87 -2.31 -16.53
N LEU A 119 -5.33 -1.83 -15.41
CA LEU A 119 -5.68 -0.50 -14.90
C LEU A 119 -5.12 0.61 -15.81
N GLY A 120 -3.96 0.38 -16.43
CA GLY A 120 -3.17 1.33 -17.18
C GLY A 120 -1.70 0.96 -17.11
N THR A 121 -0.82 1.95 -17.25
CA THR A 121 0.63 1.73 -17.18
C THR A 121 1.28 2.56 -16.07
N SER A 122 2.31 1.99 -15.45
CA SER A 122 3.19 2.70 -14.52
C SER A 122 4.00 3.79 -15.23
N TYR A 123 4.70 4.60 -14.48
CA TYR A 123 5.53 5.68 -15.02
C TYR A 123 6.61 5.16 -16.00
N GLU A 124 7.27 4.04 -15.72
CA GLU A 124 8.28 3.42 -16.59
C GLU A 124 7.66 2.55 -17.71
N GLY A 125 6.31 2.47 -17.77
CA GLY A 125 5.58 1.80 -18.85
C GLY A 125 5.25 0.33 -18.61
N ARG A 126 5.37 -0.18 -17.37
CA ARG A 126 4.89 -1.53 -17.02
C ARG A 126 3.37 -1.54 -16.91
N ASP A 127 2.74 -2.59 -17.39
CA ASP A 127 1.30 -2.78 -17.28
C ASP A 127 0.87 -3.00 -15.80
N LEU A 128 -0.14 -2.28 -15.35
CA LEU A 128 -0.78 -2.51 -14.06
C LEU A 128 -1.82 -3.61 -14.23
N ILE A 129 -1.32 -4.83 -14.40
CA ILE A 129 -2.13 -6.01 -14.73
C ILE A 129 -2.98 -6.46 -13.54
N GLY A 130 -4.23 -6.85 -13.83
CA GLY A 130 -5.11 -7.46 -12.87
C GLY A 130 -5.96 -8.56 -13.47
N VAL A 131 -6.68 -9.28 -12.62
CA VAL A 131 -7.69 -10.26 -13.01
C VAL A 131 -9.03 -9.93 -12.38
N ARG A 132 -10.07 -10.21 -13.13
CA ARG A 132 -11.45 -10.29 -12.66
C ARG A 132 -11.86 -11.74 -12.62
N LEU A 133 -12.26 -12.22 -11.45
CA LEU A 133 -12.82 -13.55 -11.27
C LEU A 133 -14.35 -13.43 -11.29
N SER A 134 -14.98 -14.05 -12.27
CA SER A 134 -16.43 -14.09 -12.47
C SER A 134 -16.78 -15.11 -13.56
N ASP A 135 -17.99 -15.66 -13.53
CA ASP A 135 -18.51 -16.47 -14.61
C ASP A 135 -19.12 -15.63 -15.77
N ASP A 136 -19.23 -14.33 -15.60
CA ASP A 136 -19.59 -13.41 -16.67
C ASP A 136 -18.43 -13.15 -17.63
N ALA A 137 -18.62 -13.39 -18.92
CA ALA A 137 -17.60 -13.15 -19.94
C ALA A 137 -17.23 -11.65 -20.06
N THR A 138 -18.17 -10.76 -19.76
CA THR A 138 -17.97 -9.31 -19.74
C THR A 138 -18.17 -8.77 -18.33
N ASP A 139 -17.64 -7.60 -18.08
CA ASP A 139 -17.77 -6.93 -16.77
C ASP A 139 -19.25 -6.64 -16.47
N ASN A 140 -19.74 -7.19 -15.37
CA ASN A 140 -21.14 -7.07 -14.97
C ASN A 140 -21.28 -6.11 -13.77
N LEU A 141 -21.45 -4.83 -14.07
CA LEU A 141 -21.58 -3.78 -13.05
C LEU A 141 -22.88 -3.88 -12.23
N SER A 142 -23.79 -4.80 -12.54
CA SER A 142 -24.98 -5.05 -11.72
C SER A 142 -24.71 -6.03 -10.57
N GLU A 143 -23.60 -6.76 -10.62
CA GLU A 143 -23.15 -7.61 -9.53
C GLU A 143 -22.26 -6.84 -8.55
N PRO A 144 -22.37 -7.11 -7.24
CA PRO A 144 -21.48 -6.52 -6.25
C PRO A 144 -20.02 -6.85 -6.53
N GLY A 145 -19.16 -5.84 -6.49
CA GLY A 145 -17.73 -5.98 -6.70
C GLY A 145 -16.95 -5.87 -5.38
N VAL A 146 -15.83 -6.56 -5.33
CA VAL A 146 -14.80 -6.46 -4.29
C VAL A 146 -13.43 -6.26 -4.95
N PHE A 147 -12.56 -5.46 -4.31
CA PHE A 147 -11.25 -5.11 -4.88
C PHE A 147 -10.10 -5.48 -3.93
N TYR A 148 -9.10 -6.17 -4.45
CA TYR A 148 -7.88 -6.52 -3.73
C TYR A 148 -6.67 -5.95 -4.46
N VAL A 149 -5.82 -5.24 -3.73
CA VAL A 149 -4.60 -4.66 -4.29
C VAL A 149 -3.42 -4.86 -3.36
N GLY A 150 -2.27 -5.18 -3.94
CA GLY A 150 -0.99 -5.24 -3.25
C GLY A 150 -0.05 -4.14 -3.69
N GLN A 151 1.03 -3.98 -2.93
CA GLN A 151 2.23 -3.24 -3.30
C GLN A 151 2.00 -1.77 -3.71
N HIS A 152 1.26 -1.00 -2.89
CA HIS A 152 1.36 0.46 -2.96
C HIS A 152 2.81 0.89 -2.68
N HIS A 153 3.47 0.24 -1.72
CA HIS A 153 4.87 0.50 -1.39
C HIS A 153 5.77 -0.59 -1.97
N ALA A 154 6.78 -0.16 -2.68
CA ALA A 154 7.67 -1.01 -3.47
C ALA A 154 8.32 -2.15 -2.69
N ARG A 155 8.85 -1.87 -1.48
CA ARG A 155 9.56 -2.83 -0.61
C ARG A 155 8.66 -3.89 0.05
N GLU A 156 7.36 -3.81 -0.12
CA GLU A 156 6.40 -4.69 0.54
C GLU A 156 6.06 -5.90 -0.35
N HIS A 157 7.08 -6.65 -0.81
CA HIS A 157 6.96 -7.74 -1.77
C HIS A 157 6.02 -8.86 -1.32
N LEU A 158 5.95 -9.14 0.00
CA LEU A 158 5.04 -10.14 0.54
C LEU A 158 3.58 -9.90 0.16
N THR A 159 3.20 -8.64 -0.09
CA THR A 159 1.83 -8.29 -0.46
C THR A 159 1.43 -8.82 -1.83
N VAL A 160 2.37 -8.84 -2.78
CA VAL A 160 2.17 -9.46 -4.11
C VAL A 160 1.86 -10.93 -3.96
N GLU A 161 2.68 -11.64 -3.17
CA GLU A 161 2.55 -13.08 -2.96
C GLU A 161 1.23 -13.46 -2.28
N VAL A 162 0.83 -12.69 -1.29
CA VAL A 162 -0.46 -12.91 -0.61
C VAL A 162 -1.63 -12.67 -1.57
N VAL A 163 -1.58 -11.62 -2.39
CA VAL A 163 -2.64 -11.29 -3.35
C VAL A 163 -2.71 -12.34 -4.48
N LEU A 164 -1.57 -12.80 -5.02
CA LEU A 164 -1.52 -13.91 -5.98
C LEU A 164 -2.09 -15.20 -5.37
N SER A 165 -1.67 -15.54 -4.15
CA SER A 165 -2.20 -16.71 -3.46
C SER A 165 -3.71 -16.64 -3.23
N ILE A 166 -4.26 -15.48 -2.87
CA ILE A 166 -5.70 -15.25 -2.74
C ILE A 166 -6.41 -15.44 -4.08
N MET A 167 -5.83 -14.96 -5.17
CA MET A 167 -6.33 -15.15 -6.53
C MET A 167 -6.52 -16.64 -6.85
N HIS A 168 -5.50 -17.45 -6.63
CA HIS A 168 -5.56 -18.90 -6.84
C HIS A 168 -6.58 -19.58 -5.93
N MET A 169 -6.59 -19.23 -4.63
CA MET A 169 -7.47 -19.86 -3.65
C MET A 169 -8.96 -19.62 -3.92
N PHE A 170 -9.38 -18.54 -4.57
CA PHE A 170 -10.77 -18.34 -4.97
C PHE A 170 -11.29 -19.41 -5.92
N LEU A 171 -10.47 -19.98 -6.79
CA LEU A 171 -10.85 -21.07 -7.69
C LEU A 171 -10.55 -22.45 -7.10
N GLU A 172 -9.54 -22.59 -6.27
CA GLU A 172 -9.14 -23.88 -5.71
C GLU A 172 -10.01 -24.34 -4.52
N LYS A 173 -10.69 -23.41 -3.83
CA LYS A 173 -11.47 -23.71 -2.62
C LYS A 173 -12.95 -23.85 -2.95
N PRO A 174 -13.50 -25.08 -2.99
CA PRO A 174 -14.92 -25.30 -3.38
C PRO A 174 -15.92 -24.57 -2.47
N GLN A 175 -15.53 -24.24 -1.23
CA GLN A 175 -16.40 -23.61 -0.24
C GLN A 175 -16.83 -22.18 -0.64
N VAL A 176 -16.09 -21.55 -1.53
CA VAL A 176 -16.34 -20.17 -1.98
C VAL A 176 -16.69 -20.06 -3.47
N SER A 177 -16.87 -21.19 -4.15
CA SER A 177 -17.17 -21.22 -5.59
C SER A 177 -18.42 -20.41 -5.98
N ASN A 178 -19.40 -20.29 -5.07
CA ASN A 178 -20.58 -19.47 -5.31
C ASN A 178 -20.28 -17.96 -5.35
N LEU A 179 -19.16 -17.49 -4.79
CA LEU A 179 -18.79 -16.07 -4.86
C LEU A 179 -18.46 -15.66 -6.30
N ILE A 180 -17.84 -16.54 -7.07
CA ILE A 180 -17.50 -16.26 -8.49
C ILE A 180 -18.76 -16.14 -9.38
N HIS A 181 -19.88 -16.74 -8.94
CA HIS A 181 -21.16 -16.68 -9.65
C HIS A 181 -22.08 -15.53 -9.18
N THR A 182 -21.64 -14.74 -8.20
CA THR A 182 -22.47 -13.70 -7.56
C THR A 182 -21.71 -12.44 -7.24
N ARG A 183 -20.44 -12.36 -7.61
CA ARG A 183 -19.53 -11.24 -7.35
C ARG A 183 -18.60 -11.00 -8.53
N GLN A 184 -18.24 -9.76 -8.72
CA GLN A 184 -17.10 -9.36 -9.55
C GLN A 184 -15.89 -9.19 -8.62
N ILE A 185 -14.93 -10.12 -8.67
CA ILE A 185 -13.75 -10.10 -7.77
C ILE A 185 -12.57 -9.57 -8.58
N TYR A 186 -12.16 -8.32 -8.30
CA TYR A 186 -11.06 -7.66 -8.98
C TYR A 186 -9.79 -7.76 -8.12
N ILE A 187 -8.70 -8.19 -8.73
CA ILE A 187 -7.42 -8.45 -8.05
C ILE A 187 -6.29 -7.81 -8.85
N VAL A 188 -5.51 -6.94 -8.21
CA VAL A 188 -4.32 -6.30 -8.78
C VAL A 188 -3.13 -6.60 -7.87
N PRO A 189 -2.23 -7.51 -8.26
CA PRO A 189 -1.15 -7.95 -7.39
C PRO A 189 -0.16 -6.84 -7.05
N SER A 190 0.17 -5.96 -8.00
CA SER A 190 1.12 -4.86 -7.80
C SER A 190 0.61 -3.56 -8.39
N LEU A 191 0.49 -2.52 -7.55
CA LEU A 191 0.21 -1.15 -8.00
C LEU A 191 1.49 -0.36 -8.28
N ASN A 192 2.65 -0.80 -7.77
CA ASN A 192 3.93 -0.08 -7.87
C ASN A 192 5.05 -0.97 -8.46
N PRO A 193 4.85 -1.51 -9.68
CA PRO A 193 5.83 -2.43 -10.25
C PRO A 193 7.19 -1.77 -10.55
N ASP A 194 7.22 -0.47 -10.87
CA ASP A 194 8.48 0.23 -11.11
C ASP A 194 9.33 0.37 -9.85
N GLY A 195 8.68 0.73 -8.74
CA GLY A 195 9.34 0.82 -7.45
C GLY A 195 9.83 -0.54 -6.98
N ALA A 196 9.02 -1.60 -7.16
CA ALA A 196 9.35 -2.96 -6.78
C ALA A 196 10.59 -3.48 -7.51
N GLU A 197 10.65 -3.32 -8.84
CA GLU A 197 11.81 -3.69 -9.63
C GLU A 197 13.07 -2.91 -9.24
N TYR A 198 12.89 -1.62 -8.89
CA TYR A 198 14.01 -0.83 -8.38
C TYR A 198 14.49 -1.29 -7.01
N ASP A 199 13.57 -1.73 -6.14
CA ASP A 199 13.90 -2.18 -4.78
C ASP A 199 14.79 -3.43 -4.78
N ILE A 200 14.71 -4.25 -5.83
CA ILE A 200 15.49 -5.50 -5.97
C ILE A 200 16.59 -5.42 -7.03
N ILE A 201 16.83 -4.25 -7.61
CA ILE A 201 17.81 -4.10 -8.71
C ILE A 201 19.22 -4.52 -8.27
N GLY A 202 19.89 -5.31 -9.10
CA GLY A 202 21.24 -5.80 -8.82
C GLY A 202 21.28 -6.93 -7.79
N GLY A 203 20.17 -7.54 -7.45
CA GLY A 203 20.09 -8.65 -6.50
C GLY A 203 20.20 -8.22 -5.03
N SER A 204 19.87 -6.98 -4.70
CA SER A 204 19.97 -6.41 -3.35
C SER A 204 18.74 -5.59 -3.01
N TYR A 205 18.26 -5.67 -1.77
CA TYR A 205 17.17 -4.83 -1.29
C TYR A 205 17.63 -3.39 -1.04
N HIS A 206 16.86 -2.41 -1.59
CA HIS A 206 17.15 -0.98 -1.44
C HIS A 206 16.26 -0.29 -0.42
N TYR A 207 15.31 -0.99 0.19
CA TYR A 207 14.31 -0.44 1.11
C TYR A 207 13.49 0.69 0.47
N TRP A 208 13.26 0.61 -0.85
CA TRP A 208 12.56 1.63 -1.61
C TRP A 208 11.05 1.56 -1.36
N ARG A 209 10.45 2.68 -0.96
CA ARG A 209 9.01 2.76 -0.65
C ARG A 209 8.18 3.29 -1.82
N LYS A 210 8.62 4.41 -2.41
CA LYS A 210 7.87 5.26 -3.34
C LYS A 210 7.79 4.64 -4.75
N ASN A 211 7.03 5.27 -5.66
CA ASN A 211 7.10 4.93 -7.10
C ASN A 211 8.40 5.45 -7.74
N ARG A 212 8.50 5.44 -9.08
CA ARG A 212 9.70 5.88 -9.80
C ARG A 212 9.52 7.14 -10.61
N GLN A 213 8.38 7.83 -10.49
CA GLN A 213 8.16 9.11 -11.19
C GLN A 213 9.02 10.21 -10.58
N PRO A 214 9.88 10.91 -11.37
CA PRO A 214 10.69 12.00 -10.85
C PRO A 214 9.87 13.29 -10.66
N TYR A 215 10.17 14.02 -9.60
CA TYR A 215 9.72 15.37 -9.38
C TYR A 215 10.90 16.25 -8.96
N GLN A 216 11.15 17.34 -9.70
CA GLN A 216 12.29 18.26 -9.48
C GLN A 216 13.66 17.54 -9.42
N GLY A 217 13.81 16.43 -10.14
CA GLY A 217 15.06 15.65 -10.18
C GLY A 217 15.21 14.65 -9.05
N ILE A 218 14.23 14.54 -8.13
CA ILE A 218 14.16 13.57 -7.06
C ILE A 218 13.10 12.53 -7.43
N TYR A 219 13.39 11.25 -7.20
CA TYR A 219 12.50 10.16 -7.59
C TYR A 219 11.50 9.80 -6.50
N GLY A 220 10.28 9.54 -6.94
CA GLY A 220 9.23 8.85 -6.22
C GLY A 220 8.27 9.74 -5.44
N THR A 221 7.01 9.36 -5.56
CA THR A 221 5.87 9.80 -4.73
C THR A 221 5.41 8.61 -3.91
N ASP A 222 5.04 8.82 -2.65
CA ASP A 222 4.34 7.83 -1.84
C ASP A 222 2.91 7.71 -2.36
N GLN A 223 2.62 6.60 -3.04
CA GLN A 223 1.31 6.36 -3.64
C GLN A 223 0.20 6.34 -2.59
N ASN A 224 0.46 5.83 -1.38
CA ASN A 224 -0.51 5.84 -0.28
C ASN A 224 -0.54 7.18 0.49
N ARG A 225 -0.17 8.27 -0.17
CA ARG A 225 -0.34 9.68 0.23
C ARG A 225 -0.81 10.56 -0.93
N ASN A 226 -1.10 9.96 -2.11
CA ASN A 226 -1.40 10.70 -3.34
C ASN A 226 -2.89 10.73 -3.71
N TYR A 227 -3.77 10.13 -2.90
CA TYR A 227 -5.22 10.16 -3.07
C TYR A 227 -5.81 11.51 -2.67
N SER A 228 -6.96 11.90 -3.25
CA SER A 228 -7.47 13.28 -3.14
C SER A 228 -8.15 13.61 -1.81
N TYR A 229 -8.68 12.60 -1.10
CA TYR A 229 -9.43 12.89 0.13
C TYR A 229 -8.48 13.34 1.25
N ARG A 230 -8.72 14.56 1.77
CA ARG A 230 -7.87 15.18 2.80
C ARG A 230 -6.38 15.28 2.43
N TRP A 231 -6.05 15.31 1.15
CA TRP A 231 -4.68 15.38 0.66
C TRP A 231 -3.91 16.57 1.24
N GLY A 232 -2.81 16.29 1.94
CA GLY A 232 -1.93 17.30 2.53
C GLY A 232 -2.55 18.16 3.63
N CYS A 233 -3.64 17.70 4.30
CA CYS A 233 -4.37 18.53 5.28
C CYS A 233 -3.77 18.53 6.68
N CYS A 234 -3.19 17.41 7.12
CA CYS A 234 -3.25 17.06 8.53
C CYS A 234 -1.90 16.57 9.10
N ASP A 235 -0.80 16.97 8.47
CA ASP A 235 0.58 16.59 8.81
C ASP A 235 0.85 15.08 8.72
N GLY A 236 0.03 14.35 7.96
CA GLY A 236 0.15 12.92 7.73
C GLY A 236 0.96 12.55 6.49
N SER A 237 1.44 13.55 5.73
CA SER A 237 2.28 13.40 4.55
C SER A 237 3.21 14.59 4.35
N SER A 238 4.28 14.41 3.60
CA SER A 238 5.26 15.46 3.34
C SER A 238 5.06 16.16 1.99
N GLY A 239 5.34 17.46 1.95
CA GLY A 239 5.48 18.23 0.70
C GLY A 239 6.91 18.24 0.15
N ASP A 240 7.89 17.66 0.86
CA ASP A 240 9.29 17.58 0.42
C ASP A 240 9.52 16.29 -0.39
N PRO A 241 9.96 16.38 -1.66
CA PRO A 241 10.20 15.18 -2.47
C PRO A 241 11.33 14.27 -1.94
N ASN A 242 12.17 14.75 -1.02
CA ASN A 242 13.20 13.92 -0.37
C ASN A 242 12.63 12.99 0.70
N ASP A 243 11.40 13.25 1.17
CA ASP A 243 10.79 12.46 2.21
C ASP A 243 10.17 11.17 1.66
N GLU A 244 10.17 10.12 2.46
CA GLU A 244 9.55 8.83 2.10
C GLU A 244 8.01 8.93 2.02
N THR A 245 7.40 9.90 2.73
CA THR A 245 5.97 10.17 2.71
C THR A 245 5.58 11.32 1.78
N PHE A 246 6.42 11.63 0.77
CA PHE A 246 6.13 12.68 -0.20
C PHE A 246 4.83 12.41 -0.96
N ARG A 247 3.84 13.28 -0.76
CA ARG A 247 2.49 13.13 -1.30
C ARG A 247 2.33 13.49 -2.79
N GLY A 248 3.42 13.84 -3.48
CA GLY A 248 3.38 14.35 -4.85
C GLY A 248 3.04 15.85 -4.94
N PRO A 249 3.13 16.45 -6.14
CA PRO A 249 2.84 17.86 -6.36
C PRO A 249 1.34 18.19 -6.33
N SER A 250 0.49 17.21 -6.53
CA SER A 250 -0.97 17.28 -6.42
C SER A 250 -1.54 15.89 -6.14
N ALA A 251 -2.78 15.82 -5.68
CA ALA A 251 -3.48 14.55 -5.61
C ALA A 251 -3.55 13.90 -7.00
N PHE A 252 -3.45 12.57 -7.03
CA PHE A 252 -3.42 11.78 -8.26
C PHE A 252 -2.40 12.25 -9.29
N SER A 253 -1.23 12.67 -8.83
CA SER A 253 -0.13 13.11 -9.71
C SER A 253 0.67 11.95 -10.29
N THR A 254 0.50 10.73 -9.80
CA THR A 254 1.15 9.54 -10.35
C THR A 254 0.26 8.85 -11.38
N PRO A 255 0.82 8.23 -12.42
CA PRO A 255 0.02 7.48 -13.38
C PRO A 255 -0.68 6.27 -12.74
N GLU A 256 -0.05 5.62 -11.79
CA GLU A 256 -0.57 4.44 -11.11
C GLU A 256 -1.83 4.79 -10.28
N ASP A 257 -1.75 5.83 -9.44
CA ASP A 257 -2.91 6.27 -8.63
C ASP A 257 -4.02 6.86 -9.50
N THR A 258 -3.65 7.52 -10.61
CA THR A 258 -4.62 8.00 -11.61
C THR A 258 -5.37 6.84 -12.26
N ALA A 259 -4.65 5.79 -12.65
CA ALA A 259 -5.23 4.60 -13.26
C ALA A 259 -6.18 3.88 -12.30
N LEU A 260 -5.77 3.72 -11.04
CA LEU A 260 -6.62 3.11 -10.01
C LEU A 260 -7.87 3.96 -9.73
N ARG A 261 -7.73 5.29 -9.62
CA ARG A 261 -8.86 6.22 -9.49
C ARG A 261 -9.88 6.03 -10.61
N ASP A 262 -9.41 6.04 -11.85
CA ASP A 262 -10.27 5.98 -13.03
C ASP A 262 -10.98 4.62 -13.11
N PHE A 263 -10.29 3.54 -12.73
CA PHE A 263 -10.89 2.23 -12.60
C PHE A 263 -12.00 2.21 -11.54
N MET A 264 -11.73 2.71 -10.33
CA MET A 264 -12.72 2.73 -9.24
C MET A 264 -13.94 3.59 -9.56
N LEU A 265 -13.76 4.68 -10.31
CA LEU A 265 -14.87 5.52 -10.77
C LEU A 265 -15.70 4.82 -11.87
N ALA A 266 -15.06 4.02 -12.73
CA ALA A 266 -15.73 3.23 -13.75
C ALA A 266 -16.48 2.01 -13.17
N HIS A 267 -16.12 1.55 -11.95
CA HIS A 267 -16.69 0.37 -11.30
C HIS A 267 -17.44 0.74 -10.00
N PRO A 268 -18.59 1.43 -10.10
CA PRO A 268 -19.38 1.85 -8.93
C PRO A 268 -19.92 0.65 -8.12
N ASN A 269 -20.01 -0.53 -8.72
CA ASN A 269 -20.42 -1.79 -8.11
C ASN A 269 -19.41 -2.34 -7.09
N ILE A 270 -18.15 -1.89 -7.09
CA ILE A 270 -17.19 -2.23 -6.03
C ILE A 270 -17.64 -1.51 -4.76
N HIS A 271 -17.96 -2.26 -3.70
CA HIS A 271 -18.46 -1.69 -2.45
C HIS A 271 -17.43 -1.72 -1.33
N ASP A 272 -16.49 -2.65 -1.38
CA ASP A 272 -15.44 -2.82 -0.40
C ASP A 272 -14.14 -3.30 -1.06
N GLY A 273 -13.09 -3.44 -0.25
CA GLY A 273 -11.82 -3.94 -0.75
C GLY A 273 -10.74 -3.95 0.31
N ILE A 274 -9.64 -4.63 -0.01
CA ILE A 274 -8.45 -4.69 0.83
C ILE A 274 -7.24 -4.19 0.06
N SER A 275 -6.53 -3.22 0.66
CA SER A 275 -5.16 -2.89 0.28
C SER A 275 -4.21 -3.62 1.22
N TYR A 276 -3.36 -4.49 0.66
CA TYR A 276 -2.37 -5.23 1.43
C TYR A 276 -1.06 -4.44 1.51
N HIS A 277 -0.57 -4.30 2.72
CA HIS A 277 0.69 -3.67 3.12
C HIS A 277 1.49 -4.61 4.04
N SER A 278 2.68 -4.24 4.41
CA SER A 278 3.50 -4.89 5.45
C SER A 278 4.38 -3.86 6.16
N ASN A 279 4.77 -4.04 7.48
CA ASN A 279 4.72 -5.28 8.25
C ASN A 279 4.30 -4.99 9.71
N ALA A 280 3.06 -5.05 10.07
CA ALA A 280 2.65 -4.72 11.44
C ALA A 280 1.62 -5.66 12.08
N ALA A 281 1.05 -6.62 11.36
CA ALA A 281 -0.04 -7.48 11.81
C ALA A 281 -1.27 -6.65 12.27
N LEU A 282 -1.69 -5.68 11.46
CA LEU A 282 -2.80 -4.79 11.74
C LEU A 282 -3.91 -4.90 10.68
N ILE A 283 -5.12 -4.57 11.10
CA ILE A 283 -6.29 -4.35 10.25
C ILE A 283 -6.72 -2.91 10.51
N LEU A 284 -6.51 -2.06 9.52
CA LEU A 284 -6.71 -0.61 9.62
C LEU A 284 -7.95 -0.20 8.83
N TYR A 285 -8.84 0.56 9.48
CA TYR A 285 -10.04 1.12 8.85
C TYR A 285 -10.06 2.64 8.97
N PRO A 286 -10.81 3.36 8.12
CA PRO A 286 -10.91 4.82 8.15
C PRO A 286 -11.34 5.38 9.52
N TYR A 287 -10.89 6.57 9.89
CA TYR A 287 -10.04 7.47 9.08
C TYR A 287 -8.61 7.52 9.61
N GLY A 288 -7.67 7.80 8.70
CA GLY A 288 -6.28 8.08 9.03
C GLY A 288 -6.03 9.57 9.34
N TYR A 289 -6.80 10.50 8.73
CA TYR A 289 -6.55 11.95 8.85
C TYR A 289 -6.91 12.55 10.22
N THR A 290 -7.61 11.85 11.07
CA THR A 290 -8.10 12.37 12.35
C THR A 290 -8.14 11.32 13.45
N TYR A 291 -7.88 11.75 14.69
CA TYR A 291 -8.02 10.90 15.88
C TYR A 291 -9.48 10.75 16.37
N GLN A 292 -10.45 11.41 15.71
CA GLN A 292 -11.86 11.25 16.06
C GLN A 292 -12.38 9.94 15.47
N ASP A 293 -12.97 9.09 16.30
CA ASP A 293 -13.56 7.83 15.86
C ASP A 293 -14.73 8.07 14.89
N ILE A 294 -15.54 9.08 15.15
CA ILE A 294 -16.71 9.46 14.34
C ILE A 294 -16.65 10.96 14.04
N PRO A 295 -15.84 11.38 13.07
CA PRO A 295 -15.83 12.79 12.65
C PRO A 295 -17.12 13.14 11.88
N PRO A 296 -17.38 14.46 11.60
CA PRO A 296 -18.61 14.90 10.94
C PRO A 296 -18.91 14.28 9.58
N ASP A 297 -17.90 13.75 8.90
CA ASP A 297 -17.97 13.10 7.58
C ASP A 297 -18.05 11.56 7.67
N MET A 298 -18.24 11.00 8.87
CA MET A 298 -18.53 9.58 9.09
C MET A 298 -19.86 9.40 9.83
N THR A 299 -20.68 8.43 9.41
CA THR A 299 -21.89 8.09 10.16
C THR A 299 -21.59 7.07 11.26
N VAL A 300 -22.42 7.05 12.32
CA VAL A 300 -22.35 6.02 13.37
C VAL A 300 -22.51 4.61 12.80
N VAL A 301 -23.34 4.43 11.77
CA VAL A 301 -23.55 3.14 11.11
C VAL A 301 -22.28 2.70 10.41
N ASP A 302 -21.62 3.59 9.67
CA ASP A 302 -20.42 3.26 8.95
C ASP A 302 -19.25 2.95 9.90
N HIS A 303 -19.07 3.76 10.96
CA HIS A 303 -18.10 3.48 12.02
C HIS A 303 -18.31 2.09 12.62
N ASN A 304 -19.55 1.78 13.03
CA ASN A 304 -19.87 0.47 13.60
C ASN A 304 -19.64 -0.66 12.59
N THR A 305 -19.87 -0.41 11.30
CA THR A 305 -19.58 -1.38 10.22
C THR A 305 -18.08 -1.64 10.14
N PHE A 306 -17.22 -0.62 10.13
CA PHE A 306 -15.78 -0.78 10.15
C PHE A 306 -15.27 -1.54 11.38
N VAL A 307 -15.77 -1.18 12.57
CA VAL A 307 -15.42 -1.89 13.81
C VAL A 307 -15.81 -3.38 13.73
N ALA A 308 -17.01 -3.68 13.21
CA ALA A 308 -17.48 -5.06 13.06
C ALA A 308 -16.68 -5.83 12.00
N MET A 309 -16.35 -5.20 10.87
CA MET A 309 -15.46 -5.78 9.85
C MET A 309 -14.08 -6.09 10.44
N GLY A 310 -13.48 -5.13 11.12
CA GLY A 310 -12.20 -5.31 11.79
C GLY A 310 -12.22 -6.44 12.84
N ALA A 311 -13.29 -6.54 13.62
CA ALA A 311 -13.45 -7.60 14.62
C ALA A 311 -13.55 -9.00 13.98
N GLU A 312 -14.28 -9.14 12.88
CA GLU A 312 -14.37 -10.44 12.17
C GLU A 312 -13.03 -10.82 11.52
N MET A 313 -12.33 -9.86 10.90
CA MET A 313 -11.01 -10.09 10.32
C MET A 313 -9.97 -10.40 11.42
N HIS A 314 -10.04 -9.73 12.58
CA HIS A 314 -9.23 -10.07 13.75
C HIS A 314 -9.46 -11.53 14.19
N ARG A 315 -10.72 -11.95 14.26
CA ARG A 315 -11.07 -13.32 14.68
C ARG A 315 -10.45 -14.38 13.78
N THR A 316 -10.27 -14.09 12.50
CA THR A 316 -9.77 -15.02 11.48
C THR A 316 -8.26 -14.95 11.28
N ALA A 317 -7.71 -13.74 11.18
CA ALA A 317 -6.29 -13.53 10.93
C ALA A 317 -5.45 -13.37 12.22
N GLY A 318 -6.07 -13.02 13.35
CA GLY A 318 -5.38 -12.77 14.60
C GLY A 318 -4.62 -11.44 14.67
N TYR A 319 -4.82 -10.54 13.68
CA TYR A 319 -4.22 -9.22 13.66
C TYR A 319 -5.01 -8.23 14.51
N THR A 320 -4.35 -7.19 15.01
CA THR A 320 -5.05 -6.13 15.77
C THR A 320 -5.86 -5.26 14.82
N ALA A 321 -7.17 -5.15 15.08
CA ALA A 321 -8.04 -4.23 14.34
C ALA A 321 -8.14 -2.89 15.07
N GLN A 322 -7.92 -1.78 14.34
CA GLN A 322 -7.95 -0.44 14.89
C GLN A 322 -8.21 0.60 13.80
N GLN A 323 -8.56 1.82 14.21
CA GLN A 323 -8.60 2.95 13.27
C GLN A 323 -7.20 3.27 12.76
N SER A 324 -7.07 3.68 11.49
CA SER A 324 -5.77 4.00 10.88
C SER A 324 -4.98 5.02 11.68
N SER A 325 -5.63 6.06 12.19
CA SER A 325 -5.00 7.09 13.03
C SER A 325 -4.56 6.62 14.42
N ASP A 326 -4.97 5.44 14.88
CA ASP A 326 -4.42 4.85 16.11
C ASP A 326 -2.96 4.41 15.93
N LEU A 327 -2.56 4.13 14.69
CA LEU A 327 -1.16 3.91 14.36
C LEU A 327 -0.41 5.25 14.33
N TYR A 328 -0.79 6.14 13.43
CA TYR A 328 -0.36 7.56 13.32
C TYR A 328 -1.27 8.28 12.32
N ILE A 329 -1.24 9.63 12.31
CA ILE A 329 -1.99 10.40 11.32
C ILE A 329 -1.41 10.17 9.92
N THR A 330 -2.32 9.91 8.96
CA THR A 330 -2.05 9.90 7.52
C THR A 330 -2.96 10.91 6.84
N ASP A 331 -2.62 11.32 5.63
CA ASP A 331 -3.52 12.07 4.78
C ASP A 331 -3.31 11.71 3.31
N GLY A 332 -4.37 11.78 2.50
CA GLY A 332 -4.33 11.38 1.11
C GLY A 332 -4.07 9.88 0.92
N ASP A 333 -4.47 9.04 1.85
CA ASP A 333 -4.32 7.59 1.78
C ASP A 333 -5.51 6.89 1.11
N TRP A 334 -5.32 5.61 0.78
CA TRP A 334 -6.31 4.73 0.16
C TRP A 334 -7.60 4.61 0.97
N ASN A 335 -7.51 4.32 2.27
CA ASN A 335 -8.67 4.10 3.12
C ASN A 335 -9.56 5.34 3.18
N ASP A 336 -8.96 6.50 3.42
CA ASP A 336 -9.68 7.75 3.56
C ASP A 336 -10.34 8.17 2.26
N TRP A 337 -9.65 7.96 1.12
CA TRP A 337 -10.22 8.27 -0.18
C TRP A 337 -11.37 7.33 -0.57
N MET A 338 -11.20 6.03 -0.42
CA MET A 338 -12.23 5.05 -0.76
C MET A 338 -13.50 5.26 0.05
N TYR A 339 -13.37 5.56 1.35
CA TYR A 339 -14.55 5.83 2.16
C TYR A 339 -15.03 7.29 2.01
N GLY A 340 -14.17 8.26 2.24
CA GLY A 340 -14.56 9.68 2.29
C GLY A 340 -15.03 10.25 0.95
N ALA A 341 -14.43 9.83 -0.17
CA ALA A 341 -14.79 10.31 -1.50
C ALA A 341 -15.77 9.38 -2.24
N LEU A 342 -15.65 8.05 -2.08
CA LEU A 342 -16.42 7.08 -2.84
C LEU A 342 -17.49 6.36 -2.03
N HIS A 343 -17.54 6.55 -0.70
CA HIS A 343 -18.46 5.89 0.23
C HIS A 343 -18.43 4.35 0.15
N LYS A 344 -17.23 3.79 -0.03
CA LYS A 344 -16.96 2.35 -0.02
C LYS A 344 -16.39 1.94 1.32
N TYR A 345 -16.26 0.65 1.57
CA TYR A 345 -15.77 0.11 2.85
C TYR A 345 -14.38 -0.52 2.70
N PRO A 346 -13.32 0.30 2.55
CA PRO A 346 -11.96 -0.20 2.43
C PRO A 346 -11.41 -0.66 3.77
N ILE A 347 -10.46 -1.61 3.68
CA ILE A 347 -9.59 -2.02 4.78
C ILE A 347 -8.16 -2.02 4.28
N THR A 348 -7.22 -1.52 5.06
CA THR A 348 -5.80 -1.79 4.87
C THR A 348 -5.39 -2.92 5.81
N VAL A 349 -4.75 -3.94 5.26
CA VAL A 349 -4.16 -5.03 6.03
C VAL A 349 -2.65 -4.88 6.01
N GLU A 350 -2.05 -4.63 7.16
CA GLU A 350 -0.62 -4.74 7.38
C GLU A 350 -0.29 -6.18 7.72
N LEU A 351 0.31 -6.89 6.78
CA LEU A 351 0.70 -8.29 6.94
C LEU A 351 1.66 -8.46 8.12
N SER A 352 1.76 -9.67 8.65
CA SER A 352 2.71 -9.95 9.71
C SER A 352 4.13 -10.09 9.16
N GLY A 353 5.12 -9.98 10.04
CA GLY A 353 6.53 -10.06 9.71
C GLY A 353 7.37 -9.26 10.69
N ASN A 354 8.68 -9.50 10.67
CA ASN A 354 9.63 -8.74 11.48
C ASN A 354 10.44 -7.75 10.63
N SER A 355 10.32 -7.86 9.31
CA SER A 355 10.96 -6.99 8.33
C SER A 355 10.08 -6.87 7.09
N PHE A 356 10.42 -5.99 6.14
CA PHE A 356 9.78 -5.93 4.82
C PHE A 356 10.12 -7.15 3.94
N TYR A 357 11.19 -7.86 4.27
CA TYR A 357 11.70 -8.99 3.52
C TYR A 357 11.74 -10.26 4.40
N PRO A 358 10.57 -10.83 4.77
CA PRO A 358 10.57 -12.12 5.44
C PRO A 358 10.98 -13.21 4.45
N PRO A 359 11.56 -14.34 4.92
CA PRO A 359 11.90 -15.46 4.05
C PRO A 359 10.71 -15.97 3.25
N ASP A 360 10.93 -16.52 2.05
CA ASP A 360 9.86 -16.97 1.15
C ASP A 360 9.00 -18.10 1.73
N GLU A 361 9.53 -18.91 2.65
CA GLU A 361 8.74 -19.91 3.39
C GLU A 361 7.60 -19.29 4.23
N PHE A 362 7.68 -17.99 4.48
CA PHE A 362 6.64 -17.25 5.21
C PHE A 362 5.37 -17.02 4.36
N ILE A 363 5.49 -16.99 3.04
CA ILE A 363 4.44 -16.65 2.06
C ILE A 363 3.20 -17.52 2.27
N ALA A 364 3.35 -18.83 2.23
CA ALA A 364 2.21 -19.76 2.31
C ALA A 364 1.44 -19.64 3.64
N GLY A 365 2.15 -19.47 4.74
CA GLY A 365 1.54 -19.26 6.06
C GLY A 365 0.75 -17.98 6.14
N GLU A 366 1.29 -16.92 5.57
CA GLU A 366 0.69 -15.59 5.59
C GLU A 366 -0.52 -15.49 4.65
N ALA A 367 -0.45 -16.09 3.47
CA ALA A 367 -1.57 -16.20 2.54
C ALA A 367 -2.74 -16.97 3.17
N HIS A 368 -2.48 -18.12 3.80
CA HIS A 368 -3.51 -18.90 4.49
C HIS A 368 -4.13 -18.14 5.66
N ARG A 369 -3.36 -17.35 6.38
CA ARG A 369 -3.83 -16.51 7.48
C ARG A 369 -4.83 -15.44 7.00
N ASN A 370 -4.54 -14.81 5.86
CA ASN A 370 -5.33 -13.72 5.31
C ASN A 370 -6.51 -14.19 4.44
N TRP A 371 -6.50 -15.43 3.97
CA TRP A 371 -7.55 -16.00 3.14
C TRP A 371 -8.97 -15.88 3.72
N PRO A 372 -9.25 -16.24 5.01
CA PRO A 372 -10.60 -16.08 5.55
C PRO A 372 -11.09 -14.64 5.58
N ALA A 373 -10.18 -13.67 5.80
CA ALA A 373 -10.51 -12.25 5.78
C ALA A 373 -10.86 -11.78 4.35
N ALA A 374 -10.13 -12.22 3.33
CA ALA A 374 -10.45 -11.94 1.94
C ALA A 374 -11.82 -12.52 1.56
N VAL A 375 -12.09 -13.79 1.91
CA VAL A 375 -13.41 -14.41 1.68
C VAL A 375 -14.53 -13.62 2.35
N PHE A 376 -14.33 -13.23 3.61
CA PHE A 376 -15.32 -12.48 4.37
C PHE A 376 -15.67 -11.14 3.69
N VAL A 377 -14.68 -10.37 3.23
CA VAL A 377 -14.93 -9.10 2.53
C VAL A 377 -15.70 -9.37 1.24
N ALA A 378 -15.34 -10.38 0.43
CA ALA A 378 -16.10 -10.76 -0.76
C ALA A 378 -17.56 -11.20 -0.44
N GLN A 379 -17.79 -11.84 0.70
CA GLN A 379 -19.14 -12.27 1.13
C GLN A 379 -20.04 -11.08 1.44
N ILE A 380 -19.51 -10.02 2.04
CA ILE A 380 -20.30 -8.84 2.45
C ILE A 380 -20.38 -7.76 1.37
N ALA A 381 -19.70 -7.92 0.23
CA ALA A 381 -19.62 -6.92 -0.84
C ALA A 381 -21.00 -6.51 -1.41
N ASP A 382 -22.03 -7.35 -1.26
CA ASP A 382 -23.39 -6.94 -1.63
C ASP A 382 -23.98 -5.87 -0.69
N CYS A 383 -23.57 -5.87 0.58
CA CYS A 383 -24.03 -4.91 1.57
C CYS A 383 -23.19 -4.95 2.85
N PRO A 384 -22.08 -4.23 2.94
CA PRO A 384 -21.21 -4.27 4.13
C PRO A 384 -21.91 -3.93 5.44
N THR A 385 -22.89 -3.02 5.42
CA THR A 385 -23.66 -2.63 6.63
C THR A 385 -24.56 -3.73 7.20
N LYS A 386 -24.77 -4.83 6.48
CA LYS A 386 -25.50 -6.00 7.03
C LYS A 386 -24.85 -6.58 8.27
N ILE A 387 -23.54 -6.45 8.41
CA ILE A 387 -22.82 -6.96 9.58
C ILE A 387 -23.29 -6.31 10.89
N VAL A 388 -23.85 -5.10 10.79
CA VAL A 388 -24.47 -4.35 11.91
C VAL A 388 -26.01 -4.31 11.82
N ASN A 389 -26.61 -5.25 11.10
CA ASN A 389 -28.05 -5.39 10.89
C ASN A 389 -28.72 -4.18 10.20
N VAL A 390 -27.98 -3.46 9.37
CA VAL A 390 -28.51 -2.36 8.55
C VAL A 390 -28.55 -2.80 7.10
N SER A 391 -29.74 -2.82 6.50
CA SER A 391 -29.92 -3.17 5.10
C SER A 391 -29.39 -2.05 4.22
N CYS A 392 -28.66 -2.42 3.18
CA CYS A 392 -28.38 -1.50 2.09
C CYS A 392 -29.69 -1.25 1.34
N GLY A 393 -30.22 -0.03 1.47
CA GLY A 393 -31.42 0.36 0.72
C GLY A 393 -31.15 0.28 -0.79
N THR A 394 -32.21 0.13 -1.59
CA THR A 394 -32.18 0.28 -3.05
C THR A 394 -31.90 1.74 -3.48
N GLY A 395 -31.46 2.59 -2.58
CA GLY A 395 -31.04 3.97 -2.82
C GLY A 395 -29.68 3.98 -3.49
N GLY A 396 -29.58 4.64 -4.63
CA GLY A 396 -28.35 4.89 -5.33
C GLY A 396 -27.28 5.58 -4.43
N PRO A 397 -26.05 5.72 -4.93
CA PRO A 397 -24.93 6.23 -4.15
C PRO A 397 -25.29 7.53 -3.44
N ARG A 398 -24.90 7.65 -2.19
CA ARG A 398 -25.04 8.92 -1.45
C ARG A 398 -24.34 10.01 -2.29
N PRO A 399 -24.89 11.22 -2.38
CA PRO A 399 -24.22 12.30 -3.10
C PRO A 399 -22.83 12.50 -2.49
N ALA A 400 -21.82 12.59 -3.36
CA ALA A 400 -20.47 12.90 -2.93
C ALA A 400 -20.47 14.17 -2.08
N PRO A 401 -19.68 14.24 -0.99
CA PRO A 401 -19.53 15.46 -0.23
C PRO A 401 -19.02 16.57 -1.17
N ALA A 402 -19.57 17.77 -1.02
CA ALA A 402 -19.09 18.95 -1.76
C ALA A 402 -17.60 19.17 -1.40
N HIS A 403 -16.76 19.24 -2.43
CA HIS A 403 -15.31 19.47 -2.34
C HIS A 403 -14.98 20.83 -1.71
#